data_51e6fbe91e7ff04c5fdfc9d4fc71c792
#
_entry.id   51e6fbe91e7ff04c5fdfc9d4fc71c792
#
_cell.length_a   1.000
_cell.length_b   1.000
_cell.length_c   1.000
_cell.angle_alpha   90.00
_cell.angle_beta   90.00
_cell.angle_gamma   90.00
#
_symmetry.space_group_name_H-M   'P 1'
#
loop_
_entity.id
_entity.type
_entity.pdbx_description
1 polymer ?
#
loop_
_entity_poly.entity_id
_entity_poly.type
_entity_poly.pdbx_seq_one_letter_code
_entity_poly.pdbx_strand_id
1 'polypeptide(L)'
;MIEKDSNIRVNLKSNFGDTTFLYNALKAGKIDLYPEFTGTITSTFLKDPVSSTDPNVVWQKAEEGIKKLNQFTYLSPMKFQDTYAIAVKSDFAKEHQLTKISDLANVSGLTAGFDVEFANRSDGNIGLRKLYGLDLNVKT
;
A
#
# COMPACT_ATOMS: atom_id res chain seq x y z
N MET A 1 -9.84 21.13 -7.79
CA MET A 1 -10.90 20.40 -7.05
C MET A 1 -11.19 21.11 -5.75
N ILE A 2 -10.41 20.99 -4.68
CA ILE A 2 -10.77 21.68 -3.41
C ILE A 2 -10.96 23.18 -3.61
N GLU A 3 -9.99 23.89 -4.20
CA GLU A 3 -10.08 25.34 -4.45
C GLU A 3 -11.18 25.75 -5.43
N LYS A 4 -11.57 24.85 -6.36
CA LYS A 4 -12.63 25.13 -7.33
C LYS A 4 -14.01 25.10 -6.69
N ASP A 5 -14.20 24.25 -5.69
CA ASP A 5 -15.50 23.95 -5.10
C ASP A 5 -15.63 24.49 -3.66
N SER A 6 -14.64 25.26 -3.21
CA SER A 6 -14.60 25.89 -1.88
C SER A 6 -13.76 27.17 -1.87
N ASN A 7 -13.82 27.92 -0.77
CA ASN A 7 -12.97 29.09 -0.53
C ASN A 7 -11.63 28.73 0.16
N ILE A 8 -11.27 27.45 0.16
CA ILE A 8 -10.04 26.96 0.81
C ILE A 8 -8.89 27.09 -0.18
N ARG A 9 -7.81 27.77 0.20
CA ARG A 9 -6.54 27.82 -0.54
C ARG A 9 -5.71 26.59 -0.17
N VAL A 10 -5.21 25.87 -1.18
CA VAL A 10 -4.39 24.66 -1.00
C VAL A 10 -2.92 24.97 -1.28
N ASN A 11 -2.06 24.71 -0.31
CA ASN A 11 -0.61 24.74 -0.50
C ASN A 11 -0.10 23.30 -0.71
N LEU A 12 0.07 22.90 -1.98
CA LEU A 12 0.50 21.55 -2.34
C LEU A 12 1.99 21.36 -2.07
N LYS A 13 2.32 20.38 -1.21
CA LYS A 13 3.69 19.93 -0.94
C LYS A 13 3.93 18.60 -1.67
N SER A 14 4.40 18.68 -2.92
CA SER A 14 4.76 17.50 -3.71
C SER A 14 6.08 16.89 -3.25
N ASN A 15 6.26 15.57 -3.49
CA ASN A 15 7.49 14.84 -3.15
C ASN A 15 7.87 14.97 -1.67
N PHE A 16 6.88 15.00 -0.78
CA PHE A 16 7.06 15.31 0.63
C PHE A 16 7.51 14.10 1.47
N GLY A 17 7.60 12.91 0.87
CA GLY A 17 8.08 11.69 1.48
C GLY A 17 7.15 10.49 1.28
N ASP A 18 7.49 9.39 1.94
CA ASP A 18 6.72 8.16 1.93
C ASP A 18 5.53 8.21 2.91
N THR A 19 4.74 7.13 2.93
CA THR A 19 3.58 6.94 3.81
C THR A 19 3.88 7.22 5.28
N THR A 20 4.98 6.68 5.81
CA THR A 20 5.34 6.84 7.23
C THR A 20 5.70 8.28 7.55
N PHE A 21 6.42 8.94 6.62
CA PHE A 21 6.79 10.35 6.76
C PHE A 21 5.56 11.25 6.73
N LEU A 22 4.64 11.03 5.77
CA LEU A 22 3.39 11.80 5.64
C LEU A 22 2.50 11.66 6.88
N TYR A 23 2.36 10.43 7.38
CA TYR A 23 1.61 10.16 8.61
C TYR A 23 2.17 10.92 9.82
N ASN A 24 3.50 10.89 10.00
CA ASN A 24 4.16 11.60 11.09
C ASN A 24 4.08 13.14 10.91
N ALA A 25 4.12 13.62 9.65
CA ALA A 25 3.95 15.04 9.35
C ALA A 25 2.54 15.54 9.68
N LEU A 26 1.50 14.74 9.37
CA LEU A 26 0.12 15.04 9.77
C LEU A 26 -0.01 15.06 11.29
N LYS A 27 0.52 14.05 11.98
CA LYS A 27 0.52 13.98 13.45
C LYS A 27 1.23 15.16 14.12
N ALA A 28 2.28 15.66 13.49
CA ALA A 28 3.03 16.83 13.96
C ALA A 28 2.44 18.18 13.53
N GLY A 29 1.31 18.20 12.82
CA GLY A 29 0.69 19.42 12.30
C GLY A 29 1.54 20.16 11.25
N LYS A 30 2.41 19.44 10.53
CA LYS A 30 3.22 19.99 9.43
C LYS A 30 2.48 19.99 8.08
N ILE A 31 1.46 19.18 7.97
CA ILE A 31 0.47 19.15 6.91
C ILE A 31 -0.91 18.98 7.52
N ASP A 32 -1.94 19.40 6.80
CA ASP A 32 -3.33 19.36 7.26
C ASP A 32 -4.09 18.13 6.74
N LEU A 33 -3.68 17.61 5.58
CA LEU A 33 -4.26 16.42 4.96
C LEU A 33 -3.29 15.76 3.97
N TYR A 34 -3.46 14.48 3.72
CA TYR A 34 -2.82 13.75 2.63
C TYR A 34 -3.71 12.56 2.19
N PRO A 35 -3.61 12.08 0.95
CA PRO A 35 -4.29 10.86 0.51
C PRO A 35 -3.57 9.63 1.06
N GLU A 36 -4.33 8.67 1.56
CA GLU A 36 -3.80 7.40 2.05
C GLU A 36 -4.69 6.23 1.65
N PHE A 37 -4.11 5.04 1.54
CA PHE A 37 -4.82 3.83 1.19
C PHE A 37 -5.28 3.08 2.44
N THR A 38 -6.50 2.53 2.37
CA THR A 38 -7.10 1.79 3.49
C THR A 38 -6.28 0.57 3.89
N GLY A 39 -5.70 -0.13 2.92
CA GLY A 39 -4.79 -1.25 3.17
C GLY A 39 -3.54 -0.83 3.93
N THR A 40 -2.97 0.33 3.61
CA THR A 40 -1.81 0.89 4.31
C THR A 40 -2.17 1.23 5.76
N ILE A 41 -3.32 1.87 5.99
CA ILE A 41 -3.79 2.18 7.34
C ILE A 41 -3.88 0.91 8.17
N THR A 42 -4.57 -0.11 7.68
CA THR A 42 -4.82 -1.33 8.45
C THR A 42 -3.56 -2.17 8.67
N SER A 43 -2.71 -2.33 7.65
CA SER A 43 -1.52 -3.17 7.74
C SER A 43 -0.34 -2.50 8.43
N THR A 44 -0.09 -1.22 8.15
CA THR A 44 1.11 -0.51 8.61
C THR A 44 0.89 0.20 9.94
N PHE A 45 -0.17 1.00 10.05
CA PHE A 45 -0.39 1.82 11.24
C PHE A 45 -1.18 1.11 12.33
N LEU A 46 -2.22 0.37 11.98
CA LEU A 46 -2.99 -0.41 12.94
C LEU A 46 -2.37 -1.77 13.24
N LYS A 47 -1.48 -2.26 12.37
CA LYS A 47 -0.87 -3.59 12.44
C LYS A 47 -1.91 -4.73 12.53
N ASP A 48 -3.06 -4.50 11.91
CA ASP A 48 -4.21 -5.39 11.92
C ASP A 48 -4.81 -5.46 10.51
N PRO A 49 -4.11 -6.18 9.59
CA PRO A 49 -4.53 -6.29 8.20
C PRO A 49 -5.90 -6.97 8.09
N VAL A 50 -6.72 -6.48 7.15
CA VAL A 50 -8.05 -7.02 6.89
C VAL A 50 -7.96 -8.09 5.81
N SER A 51 -8.53 -9.26 6.07
CA SER A 51 -8.63 -10.35 5.08
C SER A 51 -9.78 -10.17 4.09
N SER A 52 -10.70 -9.23 4.32
CA SER A 52 -11.83 -8.95 3.43
C SER A 52 -11.37 -8.30 2.13
N THR A 53 -11.98 -8.70 1.02
CA THR A 53 -11.86 -8.05 -0.30
C THR A 53 -12.94 -7.00 -0.54
N ASP A 54 -13.91 -6.84 0.39
CA ASP A 54 -14.92 -5.78 0.32
C ASP A 54 -14.30 -4.43 0.73
N PRO A 55 -14.23 -3.46 -0.19
CA PRO A 55 -13.63 -2.16 0.09
C PRO A 55 -14.32 -1.39 1.23
N ASN A 56 -15.63 -1.60 1.43
CA ASN A 56 -16.36 -0.92 2.51
C ASN A 56 -15.95 -1.45 3.88
N VAL A 57 -15.75 -2.76 4.01
CA VAL A 57 -15.28 -3.39 5.25
C VAL A 57 -13.87 -2.88 5.59
N VAL A 58 -13.00 -2.82 4.60
CA VAL A 58 -11.61 -2.33 4.80
C VAL A 58 -11.61 -0.85 5.17
N TRP A 59 -12.45 -0.04 4.51
CA TRP A 59 -12.57 1.39 4.79
C TRP A 59 -13.09 1.65 6.20
N GLN A 60 -14.17 0.99 6.62
CA GLN A 60 -14.73 1.13 7.97
C GLN A 60 -13.69 0.80 9.06
N LYS A 61 -12.95 -0.30 8.88
CA LYS A 61 -11.89 -0.67 9.81
C LYS A 61 -10.76 0.36 9.87
N ALA A 62 -10.36 0.89 8.71
CA ALA A 62 -9.33 1.93 8.64
C ALA A 62 -9.79 3.21 9.33
N GLU A 63 -11.02 3.68 9.07
CA GLU A 63 -11.60 4.88 9.68
C GLU A 63 -11.69 4.77 11.19
N GLU A 64 -12.33 3.70 11.69
CA GLU A 64 -12.48 3.48 13.12
C GLU A 64 -11.14 3.35 13.85
N GLY A 65 -10.20 2.61 13.23
CA GLY A 65 -8.90 2.37 13.82
C GLY A 65 -8.07 3.63 13.91
N ILE A 66 -7.99 4.41 12.83
CA ILE A 66 -7.19 5.63 12.82
C ILE A 66 -7.77 6.70 13.73
N LYS A 67 -9.10 6.77 13.83
CA LYS A 67 -9.79 7.67 14.75
C LYS A 67 -9.48 7.33 16.22
N LYS A 68 -9.48 6.05 16.58
CA LYS A 68 -9.11 5.59 17.93
C LYS A 68 -7.64 5.84 18.23
N LEU A 69 -6.75 5.62 17.26
CA LEU A 69 -5.30 5.72 17.44
C LEU A 69 -4.82 7.17 17.60
N ASN A 70 -5.31 8.10 16.78
CA ASN A 70 -4.78 9.46 16.69
C ASN A 70 -5.85 10.56 16.60
N GLN A 71 -7.12 10.24 16.71
CA GLN A 71 -8.24 11.18 16.53
C GLN A 71 -8.29 11.85 15.15
N PHE A 72 -7.65 11.22 14.13
CA PHE A 72 -7.74 11.70 12.77
C PHE A 72 -9.11 11.37 12.18
N THR A 73 -9.58 12.25 11.30
CA THR A 73 -10.79 12.02 10.50
C THR A 73 -10.39 11.46 9.14
N TYR A 74 -10.93 10.29 8.81
CA TYR A 74 -10.78 9.69 7.50
C TYR A 74 -11.99 10.06 6.64
N LEU A 75 -11.76 10.86 5.60
CA LEU A 75 -12.85 11.33 4.74
C LEU A 75 -13.36 10.21 3.83
N SER A 76 -14.52 10.45 3.20
CA SER A 76 -15.11 9.49 2.26
C SER A 76 -14.11 9.02 1.20
N PRO A 77 -14.11 7.72 0.85
CA PRO A 77 -13.12 7.16 -0.07
C PRO A 77 -13.25 7.77 -1.48
N MET A 78 -12.11 7.98 -2.13
CA MET A 78 -12.07 8.30 -3.54
C MET A 78 -12.41 7.07 -4.39
N LYS A 79 -12.99 7.29 -5.59
CA LYS A 79 -13.24 6.22 -6.58
C LYS A 79 -11.94 5.85 -7.31
N PHE A 80 -10.92 5.50 -6.58
CA PHE A 80 -9.59 5.16 -7.09
C PHE A 80 -9.07 3.92 -6.37
N GLN A 81 -8.48 2.99 -7.14
CA GLN A 81 -7.87 1.77 -6.64
C GLN A 81 -6.42 1.74 -7.08
N ASP A 82 -5.54 1.38 -6.16
CA ASP A 82 -4.11 1.17 -6.43
C ASP A 82 -3.67 -0.08 -5.66
N THR A 83 -3.66 -1.21 -6.37
CA THR A 83 -3.27 -2.49 -5.81
C THR A 83 -1.92 -2.92 -6.35
N TYR A 84 -1.12 -3.61 -5.55
CA TYR A 84 0.11 -4.22 -6.02
C TYR A 84 -0.16 -5.30 -7.05
N ALA A 85 0.70 -5.36 -8.07
CA ALA A 85 0.74 -6.43 -9.05
C ALA A 85 2.19 -6.88 -9.26
N ILE A 86 2.40 -8.17 -9.40
CA ILE A 86 3.70 -8.71 -9.77
C ILE A 86 3.77 -8.79 -11.30
N ALA A 87 4.72 -8.07 -11.88
CA ALA A 87 4.96 -8.06 -13.32
C ALA A 87 6.21 -8.86 -13.67
N VAL A 88 6.13 -9.61 -14.74
CA VAL A 88 7.25 -10.33 -15.36
C VAL A 88 7.25 -10.08 -16.88
N LYS A 89 8.39 -10.27 -17.56
CA LYS A 89 8.44 -10.19 -19.02
C LYS A 89 7.57 -11.29 -19.64
N SER A 90 6.85 -10.97 -20.72
CA SER A 90 5.95 -11.93 -21.38
C SER A 90 6.67 -13.19 -21.89
N ASP A 91 7.89 -13.04 -22.40
CA ASP A 91 8.66 -14.20 -22.89
C ASP A 91 9.13 -15.08 -21.72
N PHE A 92 9.55 -14.47 -20.63
CA PHE A 92 9.87 -15.18 -19.38
C PHE A 92 8.66 -15.94 -18.83
N ALA A 93 7.48 -15.31 -18.83
CA ALA A 93 6.24 -15.96 -18.38
C ALA A 93 5.89 -17.17 -19.27
N LYS A 94 6.07 -17.08 -20.59
CA LYS A 94 5.85 -18.19 -21.53
C LYS A 94 6.86 -19.32 -21.32
N GLU A 95 8.14 -19.00 -21.26
CA GLU A 95 9.23 -19.97 -21.07
C GLU A 95 9.05 -20.80 -19.81
N HIS A 96 8.66 -20.16 -18.71
CA HIS A 96 8.45 -20.81 -17.42
C HIS A 96 6.99 -21.17 -17.13
N GLN A 97 6.08 -21.01 -18.08
CA GLN A 97 4.66 -21.31 -17.99
C GLN A 97 3.97 -20.63 -16.79
N LEU A 98 4.33 -19.38 -16.52
CA LEU A 98 3.81 -18.61 -15.39
C LEU A 98 2.42 -18.05 -15.72
N THR A 99 1.43 -18.40 -14.91
CA THR A 99 0.05 -17.92 -15.01
C THR A 99 -0.45 -17.25 -13.74
N LYS A 100 0.20 -17.51 -12.62
CA LYS A 100 -0.14 -17.01 -11.28
C LYS A 100 1.12 -16.86 -10.42
N ILE A 101 1.03 -16.10 -9.35
CA ILE A 101 2.17 -15.79 -8.46
C ILE A 101 2.82 -17.07 -7.90
N SER A 102 2.01 -18.07 -7.52
CA SER A 102 2.54 -19.33 -6.99
C SER A 102 3.44 -20.11 -7.96
N ASP A 103 3.31 -19.89 -9.28
CA ASP A 103 4.14 -20.58 -10.26
C ASP A 103 5.61 -20.12 -10.19
N LEU A 104 5.86 -18.91 -9.68
CA LEU A 104 7.20 -18.38 -9.45
C LEU A 104 8.02 -19.23 -8.47
N ALA A 105 7.37 -19.96 -7.56
CA ALA A 105 8.07 -20.86 -6.64
C ALA A 105 8.79 -22.01 -7.33
N ASN A 106 8.44 -22.33 -8.57
CA ASN A 106 9.08 -23.38 -9.39
C ASN A 106 10.31 -22.85 -10.17
N VAL A 107 10.59 -21.56 -10.10
CA VAL A 107 11.71 -20.93 -10.84
C VAL A 107 12.79 -20.54 -9.84
N SER A 108 13.95 -21.17 -9.97
CA SER A 108 15.09 -20.89 -9.09
C SER A 108 15.86 -19.63 -9.50
N GLY A 109 16.49 -18.97 -8.53
CA GLY A 109 17.40 -17.85 -8.79
C GLY A 109 16.73 -16.55 -9.23
N LEU A 110 15.43 -16.37 -8.91
CA LEU A 110 14.70 -15.17 -9.24
C LEU A 110 15.27 -13.94 -8.53
N THR A 111 15.49 -12.88 -9.32
CA THR A 111 15.78 -11.54 -8.79
C THR A 111 14.56 -10.66 -8.97
N ALA A 112 14.13 -10.02 -7.89
CA ALA A 112 12.99 -9.10 -7.88
C ALA A 112 13.44 -7.69 -7.55
N GLY A 113 12.94 -6.68 -8.29
CA GLY A 113 13.06 -5.27 -7.95
C GLY A 113 11.81 -4.82 -7.21
N PHE A 114 11.96 -4.34 -5.97
CA PHE A 114 10.87 -3.79 -5.17
C PHE A 114 11.28 -2.42 -4.62
N ASP A 115 10.29 -1.55 -4.40
CA ASP A 115 10.55 -0.37 -3.59
C ASP A 115 10.78 -0.77 -2.12
N VAL A 116 11.42 0.14 -1.37
CA VAL A 116 11.81 -0.12 0.02
C VAL A 116 10.59 -0.41 0.91
N GLU A 117 9.46 0.24 0.63
CA GLU A 117 8.24 0.07 1.40
C GLU A 117 7.67 -1.33 1.18
N PHE A 118 7.45 -1.75 -0.08
CA PHE A 118 6.96 -3.08 -0.42
C PHE A 118 7.87 -4.21 0.10
N ALA A 119 9.18 -4.02 0.03
CA ALA A 119 10.14 -5.00 0.50
C ALA A 119 9.98 -5.33 2.00
N ASN A 120 9.53 -4.37 2.81
CA ASN A 120 9.44 -4.47 4.26
C ASN A 120 8.01 -4.63 4.80
N ARG A 121 6.99 -4.66 3.96
CA ARG A 121 5.58 -4.77 4.39
C ARG A 121 5.13 -6.20 4.56
N SER A 122 4.23 -6.41 5.53
CA SER A 122 3.57 -7.71 5.76
C SER A 122 2.61 -8.11 4.63
N ASP A 123 2.06 -7.15 3.92
CA ASP A 123 1.21 -7.31 2.74
C ASP A 123 1.99 -7.12 1.41
N GLY A 124 3.30 -6.98 1.48
CA GLY A 124 4.24 -6.95 0.39
C GLY A 124 5.11 -8.20 0.31
N ASN A 125 6.44 -8.05 0.21
CA ASN A 125 7.38 -9.15 0.06
C ASN A 125 7.33 -10.16 1.22
N ILE A 126 7.11 -9.70 2.46
CA ILE A 126 6.97 -10.61 3.61
C ILE A 126 5.76 -11.52 3.41
N GLY A 127 4.63 -10.98 2.93
CA GLY A 127 3.44 -11.74 2.58
C GLY A 127 3.66 -12.73 1.44
N LEU A 128 4.37 -12.32 0.37
CA LEU A 128 4.73 -13.19 -0.74
C LEU A 128 5.53 -14.42 -0.28
N ARG A 129 6.54 -14.22 0.55
CA ARG A 129 7.33 -15.31 1.13
C ARG A 129 6.48 -16.25 1.97
N LYS A 130 5.63 -15.70 2.82
CA LYS A 130 4.79 -16.48 3.75
C LYS A 130 3.70 -17.28 3.01
N LEU A 131 3.04 -16.68 2.02
CA LEU A 131 1.89 -17.28 1.34
C LEU A 131 2.28 -18.21 0.20
N TYR A 132 3.34 -17.88 -0.53
CA TYR A 132 3.74 -18.59 -1.75
C TYR A 132 5.07 -19.32 -1.63
N GLY A 133 5.78 -19.21 -0.48
CA GLY A 133 7.09 -19.82 -0.30
C GLY A 133 8.18 -19.23 -1.20
N LEU A 134 8.01 -18.01 -1.70
CA LEU A 134 8.94 -17.37 -2.63
C LEU A 134 10.21 -16.93 -1.92
N ASP A 135 11.37 -17.45 -2.36
CA ASP A 135 12.67 -16.98 -1.93
C ASP A 135 13.31 -16.16 -3.05
N LEU A 136 13.02 -14.85 -3.03
CA LEU A 136 13.46 -13.91 -4.06
C LEU A 136 14.73 -13.17 -3.64
N ASN A 137 15.69 -13.05 -4.57
CA ASN A 137 16.81 -12.14 -4.41
C ASN A 137 16.33 -10.70 -4.65
N VAL A 138 15.93 -10.02 -3.58
CA VAL A 138 15.33 -8.67 -3.65
C VAL A 138 16.41 -7.61 -3.83
N LYS A 139 16.21 -6.74 -4.81
CA LYS A 139 16.92 -5.47 -5.01
C LYS A 139 15.96 -4.32 -4.71
N THR A 140 16.38 -3.35 -3.93
CA THR A 140 15.64 -2.13 -3.58
C THR A 140 16.35 -0.90 -4.10
#